data_a5bbbe5812433d9e6a2ff10d4e1b24bf
#
_entry.id   a5bbbe5812433d9e6a2ff10d4e1b24bf
#
_cell.length_a   1.000
_cell.length_b   1.000
_cell.length_c   1.000
_cell.angle_alpha   90.00
_cell.angle_beta   90.00
_cell.angle_gamma   90.00
#
_symmetry.space_group_name_H-M   'P 1'
#
loop_
_entity.id
_entity.type
_entity.pdbx_description
1 polymer ?
#
loop_
_entity_poly.entity_id
_entity_poly.type
_entity_poly.pdbx_seq_one_letter_code
_entity_poly.pdbx_strand_id
1 'polypeptide(L)'
;MTSKVTRHSRLQGALQNAETQGRYLKTFTKHRENGILGTAYYEQKERQERVMTQKRIRDYGIMPGRIKTGKRNKITDVPGVRVGHCTVKEGEIHTGVTVILPGPDNAFLNPYTAAAYVHNGFGKSCGLIQIQELGTLETPIALTNTLNVGKVWDAVAEYVLRQCENDGAEALSINPVVGECNDSRINRISLRAIGAGQVKKAFDAAGEDPEEGDVGAGAGTICYGLKGGIGTSSRVIKVGEKEYTIGVLVQSNFGATEDLMVDGRPLGREILEKYGNEAEDPVKKTAFSEQDKGSIMSILATDLPVTDRQLTRIIRRLGVGIARTGAYTGHGSGEVMIGFTTANRVPTKGLRREEEELRTLTAIPEETINRAFLAAAEAEEEAILNSMAAAGETRGLKGEYYRSLSDILSQEGEIH
;
A
#
# COMPACT_ATOMS: atom_id res chain seq x y z
N MET A 1 32.65 47.20 -47.54
CA MET A 1 33.16 46.38 -46.41
C MET A 1 32.07 45.78 -45.53
N THR A 2 30.86 45.55 -46.01
CA THR A 2 29.69 45.16 -45.18
C THR A 2 29.09 43.78 -45.53
N SER A 3 29.71 42.95 -46.38
CA SER A 3 29.16 41.65 -46.78
C SER A 3 29.87 40.43 -46.22
N LYS A 4 31.03 40.59 -45.54
CA LYS A 4 31.80 39.43 -44.95
C LYS A 4 31.42 39.12 -43.51
N VAL A 5 30.89 40.07 -42.73
CA VAL A 5 30.54 39.88 -41.31
C VAL A 5 29.25 39.11 -41.13
N THR A 6 28.28 39.29 -42.04
CA THR A 6 26.97 38.58 -41.98
C THR A 6 27.03 37.10 -42.39
N ARG A 7 28.04 36.67 -43.09
CA ARG A 7 28.22 35.25 -43.45
C ARG A 7 28.85 34.39 -42.35
N HIS A 8 29.73 35.02 -41.53
CA HIS A 8 30.42 34.32 -40.45
C HIS A 8 29.50 34.05 -39.25
N SER A 9 28.60 35.00 -38.90
CA SER A 9 27.64 34.82 -37.84
C SER A 9 26.52 33.82 -38.18
N ARG A 10 26.12 33.71 -39.46
CA ARG A 10 25.16 32.69 -39.90
C ARG A 10 25.77 31.27 -39.93
N LEU A 11 27.04 31.14 -40.25
CA LEU A 11 27.73 29.83 -40.19
C LEU A 11 27.99 29.35 -38.76
N GLN A 12 28.30 30.25 -37.81
CA GLN A 12 28.43 29.89 -36.40
C GLN A 12 27.09 29.48 -35.77
N GLY A 13 25.98 30.17 -36.11
CA GLY A 13 24.64 29.80 -35.65
C GLY A 13 24.17 28.47 -36.25
N ALA A 14 24.53 28.16 -37.50
CA ALA A 14 24.20 26.86 -38.13
C ALA A 14 25.04 25.70 -37.58
N LEU A 15 26.30 25.94 -37.23
CA LEU A 15 27.16 24.95 -36.59
C LEU A 15 26.73 24.67 -35.15
N GLN A 16 26.34 25.68 -34.37
CA GLN A 16 25.80 25.47 -33.02
C GLN A 16 24.44 24.74 -33.04
N ASN A 17 23.58 25.01 -34.03
CA ASN A 17 22.32 24.28 -34.21
C ASN A 17 22.58 22.81 -34.66
N ALA A 18 23.55 22.56 -35.51
CA ALA A 18 23.93 21.21 -35.94
C ALA A 18 24.57 20.39 -34.81
N GLU A 19 25.40 21.01 -33.96
CA GLU A 19 25.93 20.36 -32.75
C GLU A 19 24.85 20.08 -31.70
N THR A 20 23.91 21.00 -31.51
CA THR A 20 22.76 20.81 -30.60
C THR A 20 21.82 19.72 -31.13
N GLN A 21 21.50 19.71 -32.43
CA GLN A 21 20.73 18.64 -33.06
C GLN A 21 21.49 17.32 -33.08
N GLY A 22 22.79 17.32 -33.31
CA GLY A 22 23.64 16.13 -33.26
C GLY A 22 23.75 15.55 -31.85
N ARG A 23 23.72 16.36 -30.78
CA ARG A 23 23.60 15.90 -29.41
C ARG A 23 22.20 15.35 -29.11
N TYR A 24 21.15 16.00 -29.58
CA TYR A 24 19.78 15.49 -29.46
C TYR A 24 19.60 14.16 -30.20
N LEU A 25 20.12 14.00 -31.43
CA LEU A 25 20.04 12.76 -32.18
C LEU A 25 20.89 11.65 -31.57
N LYS A 26 22.10 11.96 -31.04
CA LYS A 26 22.90 10.97 -30.30
C LYS A 26 22.25 10.58 -28.97
N THR A 27 21.54 11.48 -28.31
CA THR A 27 20.75 11.18 -27.11
C THR A 27 19.53 10.31 -27.47
N PHE A 28 18.85 10.60 -28.60
CA PHE A 28 17.72 9.80 -29.09
C PHE A 28 18.10 8.40 -29.61
N THR A 29 19.25 8.24 -30.27
CA THR A 29 19.75 6.90 -30.69
C THR A 29 20.28 6.09 -29.52
N LYS A 30 20.93 6.70 -28.54
CA LYS A 30 21.32 6.04 -27.30
C LYS A 30 20.13 5.64 -26.43
N HIS A 31 18.98 6.39 -26.54
CA HIS A 31 17.71 6.01 -25.92
C HIS A 31 17.00 4.84 -26.60
N ARG A 32 17.24 4.59 -27.89
CA ARG A 32 16.66 3.43 -28.59
C ARG A 32 17.39 2.11 -28.30
N GLU A 33 18.67 2.15 -28.01
CA GLU A 33 19.46 0.97 -27.61
C GLU A 33 19.39 0.68 -26.11
N ASN A 34 19.06 1.67 -25.25
CA ASN A 34 18.87 1.54 -23.80
C ASN A 34 17.41 1.79 -23.36
N GLY A 35 16.44 1.62 -24.24
CA GLY A 35 15.04 2.05 -24.02
C GLY A 35 14.39 1.48 -22.75
N ILE A 36 14.79 0.29 -22.31
CA ILE A 36 14.25 -0.34 -21.08
C ILE A 36 14.96 0.19 -19.83
N LEU A 37 16.26 0.40 -19.85
CA LEU A 37 17.04 0.92 -18.70
C LEU A 37 16.80 2.42 -18.47
N GLY A 38 16.59 3.19 -19.54
CA GLY A 38 16.28 4.62 -19.45
C GLY A 38 14.91 4.88 -18.83
N THR A 39 13.89 4.15 -19.28
CA THR A 39 12.51 4.28 -18.77
C THR A 39 12.45 3.91 -17.27
N ALA A 40 13.06 2.81 -16.87
CA ALA A 40 13.11 2.38 -15.48
C ALA A 40 13.85 3.39 -14.57
N TYR A 41 14.91 4.01 -15.05
CA TYR A 41 15.64 5.05 -14.30
C TYR A 41 14.80 6.31 -14.10
N TYR A 42 14.10 6.79 -15.14
CA TYR A 42 13.22 7.97 -15.03
C TYR A 42 12.01 7.67 -14.14
N GLU A 43 11.37 6.53 -14.29
CA GLU A 43 10.28 6.08 -13.42
C GLU A 43 10.72 5.98 -11.96
N GLN A 44 11.93 5.46 -11.70
CA GLN A 44 12.48 5.38 -10.36
C GLN A 44 12.80 6.77 -9.77
N LYS A 45 13.30 7.70 -10.59
CA LYS A 45 13.60 9.07 -10.17
C LYS A 45 12.31 9.85 -9.87
N GLU A 46 11.30 9.79 -10.74
CA GLU A 46 9.98 10.40 -10.50
C GLU A 46 9.31 9.83 -9.24
N ARG A 47 9.44 8.51 -9.03
CA ARG A 47 8.97 7.87 -7.81
C ARG A 47 9.67 8.42 -6.57
N GLN A 48 10.99 8.56 -6.59
CA GLN A 48 11.73 9.12 -5.46
C GLN A 48 11.35 10.58 -5.19
N GLU A 49 11.21 11.40 -6.24
CA GLU A 49 10.76 12.79 -6.11
C GLU A 49 9.34 12.86 -5.52
N ARG A 50 8.43 11.99 -5.93
CA ARG A 50 7.07 11.90 -5.40
C ARG A 50 7.05 11.51 -3.93
N VAL A 51 7.80 10.48 -3.53
CA VAL A 51 7.93 10.07 -2.13
C VAL A 51 8.49 11.21 -1.25
N MET A 52 9.45 11.97 -1.76
CA MET A 52 10.05 13.11 -1.02
C MET A 52 9.13 14.32 -0.87
N THR A 53 8.16 14.48 -1.78
CA THR A 53 7.22 15.62 -1.78
C THR A 53 5.85 15.29 -1.22
N GLN A 54 5.56 14.01 -1.02
CA GLN A 54 4.26 13.54 -0.56
C GLN A 54 4.07 13.84 0.94
N LYS A 55 3.06 14.63 1.26
CA LYS A 55 2.71 14.95 2.64
C LYS A 55 1.94 13.80 3.28
N ARG A 56 2.25 13.55 4.55
CA ARG A 56 1.59 12.57 5.42
C ARG A 56 0.85 13.28 6.54
N ILE A 57 0.04 12.58 7.30
CA ILE A 57 -0.78 13.21 8.34
C ILE A 57 0.04 13.99 9.37
N ARG A 58 1.25 13.54 9.69
CA ARG A 58 2.16 14.23 10.62
C ARG A 58 2.70 15.57 10.08
N ASP A 59 2.76 15.74 8.77
CA ASP A 59 3.19 16.99 8.13
C ASP A 59 2.15 18.12 8.28
N TYR A 60 0.95 17.76 8.75
CA TYR A 60 -0.11 18.69 9.15
C TYR A 60 -0.19 18.91 10.66
N GLY A 61 0.84 18.48 11.44
CA GLY A 61 0.89 18.64 12.88
C GLY A 61 0.02 17.63 13.67
N ILE A 62 -0.64 16.68 12.99
CA ILE A 62 -1.49 15.67 13.62
C ILE A 62 -0.64 14.45 13.96
N MET A 63 -0.60 14.08 15.24
CA MET A 63 0.28 13.02 15.77
C MET A 63 -0.52 11.84 16.32
N PRO A 64 -1.00 10.90 15.48
CA PRO A 64 -1.77 9.76 15.96
C PRO A 64 -0.95 8.89 16.91
N GLY A 65 -1.47 8.74 18.13
CA GLY A 65 -0.84 7.92 19.15
C GLY A 65 0.37 8.56 19.85
N ARG A 66 0.98 7.80 20.77
CA ARG A 66 2.08 8.23 21.64
C ARG A 66 3.34 7.36 21.55
N ILE A 67 3.25 6.21 20.89
CA ILE A 67 4.40 5.31 20.73
C ILE A 67 5.31 5.87 19.63
N LYS A 68 6.63 5.83 19.87
CA LYS A 68 7.65 6.25 18.92
C LYS A 68 7.50 5.50 17.60
N THR A 69 7.57 6.21 16.48
CA THR A 69 7.59 5.62 15.13
C THR A 69 8.95 5.02 14.81
N GLY A 70 9.00 4.10 13.85
CA GLY A 70 10.23 3.68 13.21
C GLY A 70 10.83 4.81 12.35
N LYS A 71 11.95 4.53 11.73
CA LYS A 71 12.76 5.53 11.00
C LYS A 71 12.00 6.16 9.82
N ARG A 72 11.28 5.36 9.04
CA ARG A 72 10.48 5.80 7.90
C ARG A 72 9.02 6.00 8.28
N ASN A 73 8.62 5.49 9.44
CA ASN A 73 7.23 5.36 9.87
C ASN A 73 6.38 4.61 8.82
N LYS A 74 6.91 3.51 8.31
CA LYS A 74 6.29 2.64 7.28
C LYS A 74 6.39 1.17 7.68
N ILE A 75 5.57 0.30 7.10
CA ILE A 75 5.63 -1.16 7.32
C ILE A 75 7.03 -1.72 7.05
N THR A 76 7.75 -1.09 6.16
CA THR A 76 9.13 -1.44 5.76
C THR A 76 10.19 -1.09 6.81
N ASP A 77 9.83 -0.48 7.93
CA ASP A 77 10.72 -0.40 9.10
C ASP A 77 10.91 -1.76 9.78
N VAL A 78 10.04 -2.73 9.48
CA VAL A 78 10.25 -4.13 9.86
C VAL A 78 11.33 -4.72 8.94
N PRO A 79 12.44 -5.22 9.50
CA PRO A 79 13.58 -5.67 8.71
C PRO A 79 13.22 -6.72 7.66
N GLY A 80 13.65 -6.50 6.42
CA GLY A 80 13.44 -7.39 5.29
C GLY A 80 12.13 -7.19 4.53
N VAL A 81 11.16 -6.49 5.10
CA VAL A 81 9.88 -6.19 4.44
C VAL A 81 10.07 -5.17 3.33
N ARG A 82 9.52 -5.45 2.15
CA ARG A 82 9.50 -4.54 1.00
C ARG A 82 8.10 -4.45 0.41
N VAL A 83 7.77 -3.31 -0.18
CA VAL A 83 6.48 -3.07 -0.81
C VAL A 83 6.69 -2.51 -2.20
N GLY A 84 5.89 -2.99 -3.16
CA GLY A 84 5.92 -2.50 -4.53
C GLY A 84 4.52 -2.28 -5.09
N HIS A 85 4.42 -1.35 -6.02
CA HIS A 85 3.17 -0.96 -6.66
C HIS A 85 3.29 -1.02 -8.17
N CYS A 86 2.17 -1.39 -8.82
CA CYS A 86 1.94 -1.08 -10.22
C CYS A 86 0.58 -0.37 -10.32
N THR A 87 0.60 0.89 -10.68
CA THR A 87 -0.60 1.73 -10.86
C THR A 87 -0.95 1.79 -12.33
N VAL A 88 -2.24 1.69 -12.65
CA VAL A 88 -2.78 1.86 -14.01
C VAL A 88 -3.82 2.99 -13.98
N LYS A 89 -3.48 4.11 -14.62
CA LYS A 89 -4.35 5.28 -14.77
C LYS A 89 -4.42 5.61 -16.26
N GLU A 90 -5.48 5.16 -16.93
CA GLU A 90 -5.69 5.37 -18.37
C GLU A 90 -7.20 5.40 -18.68
N GLY A 91 -7.69 6.52 -19.15
CA GLY A 91 -9.13 6.72 -19.46
C GLY A 91 -10.00 6.42 -18.23
N GLU A 92 -10.86 5.41 -18.32
CA GLU A 92 -11.76 4.98 -17.24
C GLU A 92 -11.12 3.92 -16.30
N ILE A 93 -9.83 3.62 -16.49
CA ILE A 93 -9.08 2.66 -15.67
C ILE A 93 -8.28 3.45 -14.64
N HIS A 94 -8.64 3.30 -13.36
CA HIS A 94 -7.93 3.86 -12.21
C HIS A 94 -7.82 2.78 -11.14
N THR A 95 -6.81 1.93 -11.25
CA THR A 95 -6.65 0.75 -10.40
C THR A 95 -5.17 0.36 -10.31
N GLY A 96 -4.87 -0.74 -9.64
CA GLY A 96 -3.52 -1.25 -9.55
C GLY A 96 -3.40 -2.52 -8.73
N VAL A 97 -2.15 -2.86 -8.47
CA VAL A 97 -1.77 -3.93 -7.56
C VAL A 97 -0.64 -3.46 -6.66
N THR A 98 -0.72 -3.85 -5.40
CA THR A 98 0.32 -3.63 -4.38
C THR A 98 0.79 -4.99 -3.90
N VAL A 99 2.10 -5.21 -3.83
CA VAL A 99 2.68 -6.45 -3.30
C VAL A 99 3.50 -6.16 -2.05
N ILE A 100 3.39 -7.02 -1.05
CA ILE A 100 4.15 -6.98 0.18
C ILE A 100 5.02 -8.24 0.22
N LEU A 101 6.34 -8.05 0.15
CA LEU A 101 7.33 -9.10 0.31
C LEU A 101 7.69 -9.21 1.79
N PRO A 102 7.42 -10.35 2.46
CA PRO A 102 7.64 -10.49 3.89
C PRO A 102 9.13 -10.57 4.28
N GLY A 103 10.00 -10.82 3.32
CA GLY A 103 11.45 -10.89 3.50
C GLY A 103 12.18 -11.14 2.19
N PRO A 104 13.52 -11.30 2.25
CA PRO A 104 14.37 -11.40 1.06
C PRO A 104 14.37 -12.81 0.44
N ASP A 105 14.05 -13.84 1.20
CA ASP A 105 14.12 -15.25 0.82
C ASP A 105 12.78 -15.78 0.30
N ASN A 106 12.81 -16.98 -0.27
CA ASN A 106 11.62 -17.67 -0.75
C ASN A 106 10.73 -18.09 0.44
N ALA A 107 9.61 -17.39 0.59
CA ALA A 107 8.65 -17.64 1.67
C ALA A 107 8.04 -19.06 1.62
N PHE A 108 7.97 -19.67 0.44
CA PHE A 108 7.46 -21.05 0.30
C PHE A 108 8.37 -22.08 0.95
N LEU A 109 9.69 -21.90 0.82
CA LEU A 109 10.68 -22.79 1.44
C LEU A 109 10.89 -22.49 2.93
N ASN A 110 10.63 -21.26 3.34
CA ASN A 110 10.84 -20.80 4.69
C ASN A 110 9.68 -19.91 5.16
N PRO A 111 8.47 -20.47 5.36
CA PRO A 111 7.28 -19.73 5.75
C PRO A 111 7.43 -18.91 7.02
N TYR A 112 6.71 -17.81 7.07
CA TYR A 112 6.63 -16.91 8.21
C TYR A 112 5.50 -17.33 9.14
N THR A 113 5.68 -17.22 10.46
CA THR A 113 4.56 -17.33 11.39
C THR A 113 3.57 -16.20 11.09
N ALA A 114 2.31 -16.55 10.88
CA ALA A 114 1.28 -15.63 10.42
C ALA A 114 -0.08 -15.87 11.08
N ALA A 115 -0.96 -14.90 10.94
CA ALA A 115 -2.35 -14.96 11.39
C ALA A 115 -3.24 -14.19 10.41
N ALA A 116 -4.49 -14.63 10.29
CA ALA A 116 -5.52 -13.92 9.55
C ALA A 116 -6.78 -13.79 10.41
N TYR A 117 -7.44 -12.62 10.35
CA TYR A 117 -8.67 -12.34 11.06
C TYR A 117 -9.63 -11.56 10.18
N VAL A 118 -10.84 -12.08 10.04
CA VAL A 118 -11.95 -11.40 9.37
C VAL A 118 -12.77 -10.71 10.44
N HIS A 119 -12.69 -9.38 10.49
CA HIS A 119 -13.44 -8.57 11.44
C HIS A 119 -14.89 -8.41 10.97
N ASN A 120 -15.10 -8.10 9.68
CA ASN A 120 -16.36 -8.20 8.97
C ASN A 120 -16.12 -8.76 7.56
N GLY A 121 -16.95 -9.68 7.10
CA GLY A 121 -16.64 -10.59 6.00
C GLY A 121 -17.22 -10.21 4.63
N PHE A 122 -17.58 -8.96 4.36
CA PHE A 122 -18.08 -8.55 3.05
C PHE A 122 -16.93 -8.32 2.05
N GLY A 123 -16.18 -9.39 1.73
CA GLY A 123 -14.99 -9.36 0.88
C GLY A 123 -14.77 -10.65 0.10
N LYS A 124 -13.82 -10.63 -0.87
CA LYS A 124 -13.48 -11.74 -1.77
C LYS A 124 -11.99 -12.10 -1.67
N SER A 125 -11.34 -11.68 -0.58
CA SER A 125 -9.96 -12.04 -0.28
C SER A 125 -9.77 -13.56 -0.22
N CYS A 126 -8.61 -14.05 -0.63
CA CYS A 126 -8.29 -15.47 -0.65
C CYS A 126 -6.94 -15.79 -0.01
N GLY A 127 -6.69 -17.08 0.27
CA GLY A 127 -5.48 -17.55 0.96
C GLY A 127 -5.58 -17.54 2.49
N LEU A 128 -6.69 -17.07 3.07
CA LEU A 128 -6.84 -16.87 4.53
C LEU A 128 -7.03 -18.18 5.28
N ILE A 129 -7.72 -19.16 4.69
CA ILE A 129 -8.06 -20.44 5.34
C ILE A 129 -6.80 -21.18 5.81
N GLN A 130 -5.80 -21.32 4.92
CA GLN A 130 -4.55 -22.00 5.26
C GLN A 130 -3.75 -21.23 6.31
N ILE A 131 -3.76 -19.88 6.27
CA ILE A 131 -3.11 -19.07 7.32
C ILE A 131 -3.78 -19.32 8.68
N GLN A 132 -5.11 -19.36 8.74
CA GLN A 132 -5.86 -19.59 9.97
C GLN A 132 -5.64 -20.98 10.54
N GLU A 133 -5.52 -21.99 9.67
CA GLU A 133 -5.35 -23.38 10.07
C GLU A 133 -3.90 -23.71 10.46
N LEU A 134 -2.92 -23.27 9.67
CA LEU A 134 -1.52 -23.63 9.84
C LEU A 134 -0.68 -22.58 10.59
N GLY A 135 -1.18 -21.37 10.76
CA GLY A 135 -0.43 -20.26 11.37
C GLY A 135 0.78 -19.80 10.56
N THR A 136 0.78 -20.02 9.24
CA THR A 136 1.93 -19.72 8.38
C THR A 136 1.55 -18.97 7.09
N LEU A 137 2.47 -18.12 6.63
CA LEU A 137 2.44 -17.41 5.34
C LEU A 137 3.59 -17.92 4.47
N GLU A 138 3.26 -18.51 3.32
CA GLU A 138 4.21 -19.12 2.39
C GLU A 138 4.37 -18.39 1.06
N THR A 139 3.69 -17.24 0.88
CA THR A 139 3.76 -16.42 -0.32
C THR A 139 3.88 -14.94 0.04
N PRO A 140 4.29 -14.06 -0.88
CA PRO A 140 4.00 -12.64 -0.76
C PRO A 140 2.50 -12.39 -0.64
N ILE A 141 2.11 -11.24 -0.06
CA ILE A 141 0.73 -10.78 0.00
C ILE A 141 0.52 -9.78 -1.15
N ALA A 142 -0.55 -9.96 -1.93
CA ALA A 142 -0.94 -9.01 -2.96
C ALA A 142 -2.28 -8.35 -2.60
N LEU A 143 -2.42 -7.06 -2.91
CA LEU A 143 -3.66 -6.29 -2.79
C LEU A 143 -4.06 -5.79 -4.18
N THR A 144 -5.36 -5.81 -4.47
CA THR A 144 -5.89 -5.36 -5.77
C THR A 144 -7.36 -4.95 -5.65
N ASN A 145 -8.10 -4.88 -6.77
CA ASN A 145 -9.55 -4.69 -6.74
C ASN A 145 -10.32 -6.02 -6.80
N THR A 146 -11.58 -5.95 -6.40
CA THR A 146 -12.48 -7.11 -6.26
C THR A 146 -12.51 -8.04 -7.47
N LEU A 147 -12.60 -7.53 -8.70
CA LEU A 147 -12.73 -8.38 -9.89
C LEU A 147 -11.40 -8.90 -10.43
N ASN A 148 -10.27 -8.44 -9.89
CA ASN A 148 -8.94 -8.90 -10.30
C ASN A 148 -8.35 -9.98 -9.39
N VAL A 149 -8.98 -10.30 -8.24
CA VAL A 149 -8.46 -11.26 -7.26
C VAL A 149 -7.97 -12.55 -7.92
N GLY A 150 -8.77 -13.19 -8.77
CA GLY A 150 -8.38 -14.46 -9.41
C GLY A 150 -7.17 -14.33 -10.35
N LYS A 151 -7.06 -13.22 -11.11
CA LYS A 151 -5.90 -12.97 -11.99
C LYS A 151 -4.62 -12.69 -11.20
N VAL A 152 -4.75 -11.95 -10.08
CA VAL A 152 -3.62 -11.63 -9.21
C VAL A 152 -3.18 -12.87 -8.43
N TRP A 153 -4.13 -13.70 -8.00
CA TRP A 153 -3.84 -15.00 -7.38
C TRP A 153 -2.97 -15.89 -8.28
N ASP A 154 -3.38 -16.04 -9.54
CA ASP A 154 -2.65 -16.82 -10.55
C ASP A 154 -1.23 -16.27 -10.78
N ALA A 155 -1.11 -14.95 -10.89
CA ALA A 155 0.19 -14.30 -11.08
C ALA A 155 1.13 -14.40 -9.85
N VAL A 156 0.58 -14.42 -8.63
CA VAL A 156 1.38 -14.67 -7.41
C VAL A 156 1.83 -16.12 -7.37
N ALA A 157 0.96 -17.08 -7.75
CA ALA A 157 1.34 -18.49 -7.88
C ALA A 157 2.49 -18.65 -8.88
N GLU A 158 2.40 -18.06 -10.07
CA GLU A 158 3.47 -18.08 -11.08
C GLU A 158 4.79 -17.48 -10.54
N TYR A 159 4.71 -16.38 -9.79
CA TYR A 159 5.89 -15.77 -9.17
C TYR A 159 6.59 -16.75 -8.20
N VAL A 160 5.83 -17.42 -7.32
CA VAL A 160 6.38 -18.37 -6.35
C VAL A 160 6.93 -19.62 -7.04
N LEU A 161 6.24 -20.14 -8.07
CA LEU A 161 6.73 -21.27 -8.87
C LEU A 161 8.10 -20.96 -9.48
N ARG A 162 8.28 -19.77 -10.05
CA ARG A 162 9.57 -19.34 -10.60
C ARG A 162 10.66 -19.20 -9.53
N GLN A 163 10.31 -18.72 -8.34
CA GLN A 163 11.26 -18.68 -7.22
C GLN A 163 11.70 -20.10 -6.83
N CYS A 164 10.75 -21.05 -6.70
CA CYS A 164 11.05 -22.44 -6.39
C CYS A 164 11.96 -23.08 -7.47
N GLU A 165 11.67 -22.83 -8.75
CA GLU A 165 12.47 -23.31 -9.88
C GLU A 165 13.93 -22.79 -9.79
N ASN A 166 14.11 -21.50 -9.49
CA ASN A 166 15.42 -20.89 -9.31
C ASN A 166 16.18 -21.47 -8.10
N ASP A 167 15.46 -21.86 -7.06
CA ASP A 167 16.01 -22.44 -5.83
C ASP A 167 16.18 -23.97 -5.94
N GLY A 168 15.85 -24.57 -7.09
CA GLY A 168 15.93 -26.02 -7.32
C GLY A 168 14.91 -26.82 -6.51
N ALA A 169 13.78 -26.19 -6.16
CA ALA A 169 12.70 -26.79 -5.40
C ALA A 169 11.46 -27.03 -6.27
N GLU A 170 10.65 -28.01 -5.90
CA GLU A 170 9.37 -28.30 -6.54
C GLU A 170 8.23 -27.86 -5.64
N ALA A 171 7.26 -27.09 -6.19
CA ALA A 171 6.06 -26.70 -5.49
C ALA A 171 4.84 -27.34 -6.15
N LEU A 172 4.20 -28.28 -5.47
CA LEU A 172 3.01 -29.00 -5.93
C LEU A 172 1.70 -28.38 -5.44
N SER A 173 1.77 -27.53 -4.43
CA SER A 173 0.63 -26.79 -3.87
C SER A 173 1.14 -25.47 -3.31
N ILE A 174 0.47 -24.37 -3.65
CA ILE A 174 0.82 -23.02 -3.20
C ILE A 174 -0.45 -22.34 -2.71
N ASN A 175 -0.35 -21.55 -1.62
CA ASN A 175 -1.45 -20.77 -1.09
C ASN A 175 -1.24 -19.25 -1.30
N PRO A 176 -1.47 -18.70 -2.51
CA PRO A 176 -1.36 -17.27 -2.74
C PRO A 176 -2.35 -16.47 -1.89
N VAL A 177 -1.86 -15.40 -1.30
CA VAL A 177 -2.66 -14.53 -0.43
C VAL A 177 -2.96 -13.23 -1.17
N VAL A 178 -4.26 -12.99 -1.44
CA VAL A 178 -4.71 -11.80 -2.17
C VAL A 178 -5.85 -11.13 -1.42
N GLY A 179 -5.65 -9.85 -1.07
CA GLY A 179 -6.67 -8.97 -0.50
C GLY A 179 -7.28 -8.05 -1.55
N GLU A 180 -8.47 -7.48 -1.25
CA GLU A 180 -9.14 -6.62 -2.20
C GLU A 180 -10.01 -5.53 -1.56
N CYS A 181 -10.14 -4.41 -2.29
CA CYS A 181 -11.19 -3.43 -2.07
C CYS A 181 -11.88 -3.09 -3.39
N ASN A 182 -13.15 -2.73 -3.33
CA ASN A 182 -13.94 -2.40 -4.52
C ASN A 182 -13.69 -0.95 -4.97
N ASP A 183 -13.09 -0.77 -6.16
CA ASP A 183 -12.75 0.53 -6.73
C ASP A 183 -13.73 1.01 -7.82
N SER A 184 -14.90 0.40 -7.95
CA SER A 184 -15.84 0.58 -9.07
C SER A 184 -16.43 1.99 -9.22
N ARG A 185 -16.27 2.86 -8.23
CA ARG A 185 -16.76 4.26 -8.34
C ARG A 185 -15.82 5.12 -9.19
N ILE A 186 -14.51 4.84 -9.15
CA ILE A 186 -13.48 5.57 -9.89
C ILE A 186 -12.98 4.75 -11.08
N ASN A 187 -12.92 3.42 -10.94
CA ASN A 187 -12.38 2.49 -11.93
C ASN A 187 -13.50 1.72 -12.64
N ARG A 188 -13.44 1.61 -13.97
CA ARG A 188 -14.28 0.67 -14.71
C ARG A 188 -13.84 -0.77 -14.43
N ILE A 189 -14.18 -1.25 -13.26
CA ILE A 189 -13.73 -2.51 -12.66
C ILE A 189 -13.99 -3.73 -13.57
N SER A 190 -15.04 -3.69 -14.41
CA SER A 190 -15.39 -4.77 -15.35
C SER A 190 -14.33 -5.02 -16.42
N LEU A 191 -13.45 -4.05 -16.71
CA LEU A 191 -12.35 -4.21 -17.66
C LEU A 191 -11.25 -5.14 -17.12
N ARG A 192 -11.19 -5.38 -15.80
CA ARG A 192 -10.27 -6.30 -15.16
C ARG A 192 -8.82 -6.09 -15.64
N ALA A 193 -8.35 -4.84 -15.57
CA ALA A 193 -7.11 -4.37 -16.18
C ALA A 193 -5.83 -4.91 -15.56
N ILE A 194 -5.88 -5.52 -14.37
CA ILE A 194 -4.71 -6.07 -13.69
C ILE A 194 -4.55 -7.54 -14.06
N GLY A 195 -3.34 -7.91 -14.46
CA GLY A 195 -2.93 -9.27 -14.80
C GLY A 195 -1.45 -9.52 -14.48
N ALA A 196 -0.88 -10.62 -14.98
CA ALA A 196 0.49 -11.06 -14.66
C ALA A 196 1.56 -9.98 -14.93
N GLY A 197 1.42 -9.19 -16.01
CA GLY A 197 2.36 -8.11 -16.33
C GLY A 197 2.41 -6.99 -15.28
N GLN A 198 1.25 -6.58 -14.73
CA GLN A 198 1.16 -5.57 -13.70
C GLN A 198 1.67 -6.10 -12.36
N VAL A 199 1.35 -7.36 -12.03
CA VAL A 199 1.85 -8.03 -10.82
C VAL A 199 3.37 -8.15 -10.86
N LYS A 200 3.94 -8.56 -12.01
CA LYS A 200 5.39 -8.60 -12.19
C LYS A 200 6.03 -7.22 -11.98
N LYS A 201 5.47 -6.16 -12.57
CA LYS A 201 5.97 -4.79 -12.37
C LYS A 201 5.94 -4.37 -10.89
N ALA A 202 4.90 -4.75 -10.15
CA ALA A 202 4.83 -4.47 -8.72
C ALA A 202 5.93 -5.21 -7.93
N PHE A 203 6.21 -6.47 -8.25
CA PHE A 203 7.33 -7.21 -7.65
C PHE A 203 8.69 -6.58 -7.98
N ASP A 204 8.92 -6.20 -9.24
CA ASP A 204 10.15 -5.55 -9.69
C ASP A 204 10.37 -4.18 -9.01
N ALA A 205 9.28 -3.48 -8.67
CA ALA A 205 9.30 -2.17 -8.01
C ALA A 205 9.40 -2.25 -6.47
N ALA A 206 9.41 -3.44 -5.88
CA ALA A 206 9.39 -3.59 -4.43
C ALA A 206 10.66 -3.05 -3.76
N GLY A 207 10.47 -2.13 -2.81
CA GLY A 207 11.54 -1.43 -2.11
C GLY A 207 11.18 -1.10 -0.66
N GLU A 208 12.12 -0.46 0.03
CA GLU A 208 11.98 -0.09 1.45
C GLU A 208 11.27 1.24 1.68
N ASP A 209 11.07 2.03 0.65
CA ASP A 209 10.37 3.33 0.74
C ASP A 209 9.21 3.38 -0.27
N PRO A 210 8.09 2.71 0.01
CA PRO A 210 6.93 2.70 -0.86
C PRO A 210 6.22 4.05 -0.89
N GLU A 211 5.64 4.39 -2.04
CA GLU A 211 4.68 5.49 -2.18
C GLU A 211 3.39 5.18 -1.42
N GLU A 212 2.64 6.24 -1.04
CA GLU A 212 1.34 6.15 -0.37
C GLU A 212 0.25 6.85 -1.18
N GLY A 213 -1.01 6.83 -0.73
CA GLY A 213 -2.13 7.46 -1.39
C GLY A 213 -2.67 6.69 -2.59
N ASP A 214 -2.92 7.39 -3.68
CA ASP A 214 -3.59 6.89 -4.88
C ASP A 214 -2.67 6.07 -5.82
N VAL A 215 -1.95 5.13 -5.24
CA VAL A 215 -0.99 4.24 -5.91
C VAL A 215 -1.38 2.77 -5.78
N GLY A 216 -0.90 1.95 -6.70
CA GLY A 216 -1.14 0.50 -6.67
C GLY A 216 -2.62 0.16 -6.49
N ALA A 217 -2.92 -0.75 -5.57
CA ALA A 217 -4.28 -1.17 -5.24
C ALA A 217 -5.16 -0.03 -4.68
N GLY A 218 -4.55 1.05 -4.18
CA GLY A 218 -5.25 2.24 -3.66
C GLY A 218 -5.65 3.28 -4.72
N ALA A 219 -5.27 3.07 -6.00
CA ALA A 219 -5.49 4.08 -7.05
C ALA A 219 -6.96 4.47 -7.23
N GLY A 220 -7.89 3.51 -7.12
CA GLY A 220 -9.33 3.74 -7.32
C GLY A 220 -10.17 3.74 -6.05
N THR A 221 -9.58 3.75 -4.85
CA THR A 221 -10.32 3.62 -3.59
C THR A 221 -10.79 4.97 -3.02
N ILE A 222 -11.83 4.91 -2.19
CA ILE A 222 -12.49 6.06 -1.55
C ILE A 222 -12.60 5.75 -0.06
N CYS A 223 -12.20 6.69 0.79
CA CYS A 223 -12.28 6.54 2.23
C CYS A 223 -13.00 7.74 2.84
N TYR A 224 -14.06 7.49 3.62
CA TYR A 224 -14.93 8.53 4.20
C TYR A 224 -15.48 9.54 3.18
N GLY A 225 -15.77 9.09 1.94
CA GLY A 225 -16.22 9.98 0.87
C GLY A 225 -15.13 10.89 0.29
N LEU A 226 -13.90 10.80 0.79
CA LEU A 226 -12.72 11.44 0.23
C LEU A 226 -11.88 10.44 -0.58
N LYS A 227 -10.85 10.89 -1.26
CA LYS A 227 -9.93 9.97 -1.94
C LYS A 227 -9.20 9.13 -0.89
N GLY A 228 -9.33 7.80 -1.01
CA GLY A 228 -8.59 6.81 -0.23
C GLY A 228 -7.29 6.36 -0.92
N GLY A 229 -6.65 5.32 -0.40
CA GLY A 229 -5.39 4.88 -0.98
C GLY A 229 -4.70 3.76 -0.23
N ILE A 230 -3.40 3.63 -0.52
CA ILE A 230 -2.45 2.89 0.29
C ILE A 230 -1.87 3.82 1.34
N GLY A 231 -1.86 3.38 2.59
CA GLY A 231 -1.20 4.10 3.66
C GLY A 231 -0.40 3.16 4.54
N THR A 232 0.61 3.68 5.22
CA THR A 232 1.46 2.85 6.08
C THR A 232 1.96 3.63 7.29
N SER A 233 2.29 2.92 8.34
CA SER A 233 2.93 3.49 9.53
C SER A 233 3.70 2.41 10.31
N SER A 234 4.46 2.82 11.31
CA SER A 234 5.13 1.89 12.22
C SER A 234 5.22 2.42 13.65
N ARG A 235 5.39 1.49 14.59
CA ARG A 235 5.64 1.77 16.01
C ARG A 235 6.79 0.92 16.52
N VAL A 236 7.63 1.51 17.36
CA VAL A 236 8.74 0.81 18.03
C VAL A 236 8.39 0.59 19.48
N ILE A 237 8.41 -0.67 19.89
CA ILE A 237 8.14 -1.08 21.29
C ILE A 237 9.35 -1.75 21.91
N LYS A 238 9.55 -1.59 23.21
CA LYS A 238 10.61 -2.26 23.95
C LYS A 238 10.04 -3.47 24.71
N VAL A 239 10.66 -4.65 24.50
CA VAL A 239 10.39 -5.87 25.26
C VAL A 239 11.71 -6.39 25.84
N GLY A 240 11.83 -6.43 27.15
CA GLY A 240 13.12 -6.59 27.82
C GLY A 240 14.05 -5.44 27.43
N GLU A 241 15.27 -5.74 27.01
CA GLU A 241 16.27 -4.75 26.58
C GLU A 241 16.25 -4.49 25.06
N LYS A 242 15.41 -5.19 24.28
CA LYS A 242 15.36 -5.09 22.82
C LYS A 242 14.19 -4.24 22.36
N GLU A 243 14.42 -3.46 21.29
CA GLU A 243 13.39 -2.78 20.54
C GLU A 243 12.91 -3.68 19.39
N TYR A 244 11.60 -3.62 19.14
CA TYR A 244 10.92 -4.35 18.07
C TYR A 244 9.98 -3.39 17.34
N THR A 245 9.80 -3.64 16.05
CA THR A 245 8.95 -2.82 15.18
C THR A 245 7.63 -3.53 14.91
N ILE A 246 6.54 -2.79 14.96
CA ILE A 246 5.24 -3.16 14.44
C ILE A 246 4.93 -2.19 13.30
N GLY A 247 4.85 -2.68 12.09
CA GLY A 247 4.52 -1.92 10.90
C GLY A 247 3.15 -2.34 10.36
N VAL A 248 2.40 -1.37 9.85
CA VAL A 248 1.08 -1.58 9.26
C VAL A 248 1.02 -0.95 7.89
N LEU A 249 0.37 -1.62 6.94
CA LEU A 249 -0.03 -1.10 5.64
C LEU A 249 -1.51 -1.36 5.43
N VAL A 250 -2.23 -0.34 4.95
CA VAL A 250 -3.65 -0.46 4.63
C VAL A 250 -3.93 -0.16 3.15
N GLN A 251 -4.96 -0.79 2.63
CA GLN A 251 -5.70 -0.36 1.44
C GLN A 251 -7.07 0.11 1.94
N SER A 252 -7.31 1.43 2.02
CA SER A 252 -8.50 2.01 2.62
C SER A 252 -9.58 2.31 1.58
N ASN A 253 -10.79 1.82 1.80
CA ASN A 253 -11.96 2.03 0.93
C ASN A 253 -13.26 1.88 1.72
N PHE A 254 -13.47 2.66 2.78
CA PHE A 254 -14.59 2.49 3.73
C PHE A 254 -15.03 3.83 4.33
N GLY A 255 -16.06 3.79 5.14
CA GLY A 255 -16.50 4.85 6.04
C GLY A 255 -17.54 5.79 5.45
N ALA A 256 -18.45 6.29 6.30
CA ALA A 256 -19.33 7.40 6.00
C ALA A 256 -18.64 8.73 6.32
N THR A 257 -18.89 9.75 5.52
CA THR A 257 -18.18 11.05 5.66
C THR A 257 -18.44 11.68 7.03
N GLU A 258 -19.66 11.63 7.55
CA GLU A 258 -20.03 12.19 8.86
C GLU A 258 -19.22 11.60 10.01
N ASP A 259 -18.84 10.32 9.89
CA ASP A 259 -18.20 9.58 10.97
C ASP A 259 -16.69 9.86 11.08
N LEU A 260 -16.07 10.49 10.06
CA LEU A 260 -14.60 10.70 10.06
C LEU A 260 -14.12 11.46 11.30
N MET A 261 -13.27 10.79 12.05
CA MET A 261 -12.55 11.34 13.19
C MET A 261 -11.06 11.46 12.89
N VAL A 262 -10.45 12.59 13.18
CA VAL A 262 -9.01 12.81 13.05
C VAL A 262 -8.49 13.38 14.36
N ASP A 263 -7.66 12.62 15.05
CA ASP A 263 -7.10 13.00 16.38
C ASP A 263 -8.19 13.40 17.40
N GLY A 264 -9.32 12.66 17.41
CA GLY A 264 -10.46 12.93 18.27
C GLY A 264 -11.38 14.08 17.83
N ARG A 265 -11.07 14.78 16.73
CA ARG A 265 -11.89 15.85 16.15
C ARG A 265 -12.88 15.25 15.14
N PRO A 266 -14.17 15.64 15.19
CA PRO A 266 -15.19 15.15 14.25
C PRO A 266 -15.08 15.85 12.88
N LEU A 267 -13.94 15.68 12.22
CA LEU A 267 -13.61 16.38 10.96
C LEU A 267 -14.64 16.12 9.85
N GLY A 268 -15.25 14.93 9.83
CA GLY A 268 -16.27 14.59 8.84
C GLY A 268 -17.50 15.51 8.89
N ARG A 269 -17.96 15.89 10.09
CA ARG A 269 -19.07 16.85 10.25
C ARG A 269 -18.70 18.24 9.78
N GLU A 270 -17.50 18.70 10.08
CA GLU A 270 -16.99 19.98 9.63
C GLU A 270 -16.85 20.05 8.11
N ILE A 271 -16.42 18.94 7.49
CA ILE A 271 -16.40 18.80 6.03
C ILE A 271 -17.81 18.94 5.43
N LEU A 272 -18.80 18.27 6.03
CA LEU A 272 -20.18 18.35 5.57
C LEU A 272 -20.78 19.73 5.73
N GLU A 273 -20.50 20.42 6.84
CA GLU A 273 -20.93 21.80 7.09
C GLU A 273 -20.33 22.77 6.06
N LYS A 274 -19.03 22.66 5.80
CA LYS A 274 -18.29 23.56 4.90
C LYS A 274 -18.58 23.31 3.43
N TYR A 275 -18.62 22.05 3.01
CA TYR A 275 -18.68 21.67 1.59
C TYR A 275 -20.01 20.98 1.18
N GLY A 276 -20.89 20.66 2.14
CA GLY A 276 -22.16 20.01 1.88
C GLY A 276 -23.11 20.81 0.99
N ASN A 277 -23.05 22.16 1.11
CA ASN A 277 -23.87 23.08 0.31
C ASN A 277 -23.28 23.39 -1.07
N GLU A 278 -22.02 22.98 -1.37
CA GLU A 278 -21.43 23.09 -2.73
C GLU A 278 -22.06 22.11 -3.74
N ALA A 279 -23.02 21.28 -3.29
CA ALA A 279 -23.76 20.35 -4.15
C ALA A 279 -24.54 21.04 -5.30
N GLU A 280 -24.65 22.37 -5.28
CA GLU A 280 -25.28 23.17 -6.34
C GLU A 280 -24.30 23.50 -7.49
N ASP A 281 -22.97 23.38 -7.29
CA ASP A 281 -21.98 23.52 -8.37
C ASP A 281 -21.88 22.22 -9.17
N PRO A 282 -22.40 22.14 -10.40
CA PRO A 282 -22.35 20.93 -11.21
C PRO A 282 -20.92 20.45 -11.52
N VAL A 283 -19.91 21.32 -11.36
CA VAL A 283 -18.50 21.02 -11.60
C VAL A 283 -17.82 20.44 -10.35
N LYS A 284 -18.32 20.77 -9.15
CA LYS A 284 -17.73 20.39 -7.86
C LYS A 284 -18.66 19.56 -6.97
N LYS A 285 -19.64 18.89 -7.57
CA LYS A 285 -20.56 18.05 -6.80
C LYS A 285 -19.77 16.94 -6.07
N THR A 286 -19.45 17.23 -4.82
CA THR A 286 -18.71 16.28 -3.95
C THR A 286 -19.62 15.10 -3.63
N ALA A 287 -19.11 13.89 -3.83
CA ALA A 287 -19.80 12.66 -3.50
C ALA A 287 -19.50 12.30 -2.04
N PHE A 288 -20.33 12.74 -1.12
CA PHE A 288 -20.24 12.30 0.28
C PHE A 288 -20.77 10.86 0.42
N SER A 289 -20.18 10.11 1.35
CA SER A 289 -20.64 8.77 1.70
C SER A 289 -21.61 8.85 2.87
N GLU A 290 -22.86 8.38 2.66
CA GLU A 290 -23.93 8.38 3.67
C GLU A 290 -23.91 7.14 4.55
N GLN A 291 -23.12 6.11 4.19
CA GLN A 291 -23.14 4.82 4.88
C GLN A 291 -21.72 4.27 4.99
N ASP A 292 -21.43 3.63 6.10
CA ASP A 292 -20.21 2.84 6.27
C ASP A 292 -20.31 1.55 5.44
N LYS A 293 -19.88 1.68 4.19
CA LYS A 293 -19.79 0.60 3.20
C LYS A 293 -18.42 0.64 2.56
N GLY A 294 -17.94 -0.51 2.15
CA GLY A 294 -16.68 -0.62 1.43
C GLY A 294 -15.81 -1.72 1.98
N SER A 295 -14.54 -1.47 2.18
CA SER A 295 -13.61 -2.45 2.74
C SER A 295 -12.29 -1.81 3.13
N ILE A 296 -11.56 -2.48 4.00
CA ILE A 296 -10.17 -2.19 4.29
C ILE A 296 -9.39 -3.50 4.37
N MET A 297 -8.25 -3.53 3.70
CA MET A 297 -7.24 -4.54 3.92
C MET A 297 -6.17 -3.96 4.84
N SER A 298 -5.91 -4.64 5.96
CA SER A 298 -4.90 -4.24 6.95
C SER A 298 -3.84 -5.33 7.04
N ILE A 299 -2.59 -4.99 6.71
CA ILE A 299 -1.45 -5.89 6.75
C ILE A 299 -0.50 -5.43 7.85
N LEU A 300 -0.27 -6.31 8.85
CA LEU A 300 0.67 -6.05 9.94
C LEU A 300 1.92 -6.91 9.77
N ALA A 301 3.08 -6.29 9.77
CA ALA A 301 4.37 -6.95 9.87
C ALA A 301 5.03 -6.63 11.21
N THR A 302 5.82 -7.56 11.75
CA THR A 302 6.63 -7.30 12.95
C THR A 302 7.86 -8.19 12.99
N ASP A 303 8.91 -7.75 13.66
CA ASP A 303 10.06 -8.56 14.06
C ASP A 303 9.95 -9.05 15.53
N LEU A 304 8.82 -8.78 16.18
CA LEU A 304 8.54 -9.29 17.52
C LEU A 304 8.37 -10.81 17.49
N PRO A 305 9.07 -11.58 18.34
CA PRO A 305 8.92 -13.02 18.41
C PRO A 305 7.58 -13.39 19.07
N VAL A 306 6.61 -13.72 18.26
CA VAL A 306 5.25 -14.10 18.68
C VAL A 306 4.81 -15.39 18.01
N THR A 307 3.94 -16.13 18.67
CA THR A 307 3.21 -17.26 18.06
C THR A 307 2.07 -16.74 17.19
N ASP A 308 1.51 -17.59 16.33
CA ASP A 308 0.30 -17.34 15.54
C ASP A 308 -0.88 -16.92 16.42
N ARG A 309 -1.07 -17.56 17.57
CA ARG A 309 -2.10 -17.22 18.56
C ARG A 309 -1.89 -15.80 19.13
N GLN A 310 -0.66 -15.44 19.48
CA GLN A 310 -0.34 -14.09 19.97
C GLN A 310 -0.53 -13.05 18.86
N LEU A 311 -0.09 -13.36 17.65
CA LEU A 311 -0.24 -12.52 16.48
C LEU A 311 -1.72 -12.29 16.12
N THR A 312 -2.56 -13.34 16.20
CA THR A 312 -4.02 -13.21 16.06
C THR A 312 -4.60 -12.19 17.04
N ARG A 313 -4.13 -12.21 18.31
CA ARG A 313 -4.57 -11.22 19.30
C ARG A 313 -4.11 -9.80 18.97
N ILE A 314 -2.92 -9.67 18.39
CA ILE A 314 -2.37 -8.36 18.00
C ILE A 314 -3.15 -7.79 16.80
N ILE A 315 -3.34 -8.56 15.72
CA ILE A 315 -4.03 -8.06 14.51
C ILE A 315 -5.50 -7.69 14.78
N ARG A 316 -6.16 -8.34 15.74
CA ARG A 316 -7.52 -7.92 16.17
C ARG A 316 -7.57 -6.48 16.69
N ARG A 317 -6.45 -5.87 17.14
CA ARG A 317 -6.39 -4.49 17.61
C ARG A 317 -6.31 -3.47 16.48
N LEU A 318 -6.08 -3.91 15.25
CA LEU A 318 -6.23 -3.06 14.06
C LEU A 318 -7.67 -2.52 13.98
N GLY A 319 -8.70 -3.33 14.35
CA GLY A 319 -10.07 -2.86 14.46
C GLY A 319 -10.29 -1.69 15.44
N VAL A 320 -9.45 -1.57 16.47
CA VAL A 320 -9.46 -0.40 17.36
C VAL A 320 -8.93 0.84 16.63
N GLY A 321 -7.89 0.70 15.79
CA GLY A 321 -7.37 1.78 14.95
C GLY A 321 -8.42 2.26 13.94
N ILE A 322 -9.13 1.32 13.29
CA ILE A 322 -10.25 1.62 12.38
C ILE A 322 -11.33 2.42 13.13
N ALA A 323 -11.74 1.95 14.33
CA ALA A 323 -12.76 2.63 15.13
C ALA A 323 -12.33 4.04 15.59
N ARG A 324 -11.02 4.29 15.80
CA ARG A 324 -10.52 5.63 16.14
C ARG A 324 -10.68 6.63 15.01
N THR A 325 -10.69 6.17 13.76
CA THR A 325 -10.99 7.04 12.61
C THR A 325 -12.49 7.24 12.39
N GLY A 326 -13.35 6.64 13.24
CA GLY A 326 -14.79 6.87 13.31
C GLY A 326 -15.65 5.74 12.76
N ALA A 327 -15.10 4.77 12.02
CA ALA A 327 -15.89 3.68 11.44
C ALA A 327 -16.41 2.72 12.50
N TYR A 328 -17.62 2.22 12.27
CA TYR A 328 -18.28 1.22 13.10
C TYR A 328 -18.41 -0.16 12.43
N THR A 329 -17.74 -0.36 11.29
CA THR A 329 -17.71 -1.63 10.54
C THR A 329 -19.10 -2.08 10.08
N GLY A 330 -19.70 -1.29 9.18
CA GLY A 330 -21.07 -1.50 8.72
C GLY A 330 -21.27 -2.83 7.96
N HIS A 331 -22.52 -3.33 7.90
CA HIS A 331 -22.85 -4.62 7.27
C HIS A 331 -22.25 -4.82 5.85
N GLY A 332 -22.20 -3.78 5.04
CA GLY A 332 -21.68 -3.83 3.67
C GLY A 332 -20.18 -3.58 3.55
N SER A 333 -19.45 -3.56 4.65
CA SER A 333 -18.01 -3.33 4.72
C SER A 333 -17.23 -4.64 4.91
N GLY A 334 -16.02 -4.73 4.38
CA GLY A 334 -15.16 -5.91 4.49
C GLY A 334 -13.82 -5.56 5.13
N GLU A 335 -13.64 -5.90 6.40
CA GLU A 335 -12.42 -5.65 7.16
C GLU A 335 -11.66 -6.94 7.35
N VAL A 336 -10.57 -7.08 6.62
CA VAL A 336 -9.69 -8.26 6.64
C VAL A 336 -8.31 -7.86 7.08
N MET A 337 -7.81 -8.57 8.10
CA MET A 337 -6.55 -8.31 8.75
C MET A 337 -5.62 -9.52 8.59
N ILE A 338 -4.41 -9.29 8.10
CA ILE A 338 -3.38 -10.33 7.94
C ILE A 338 -2.13 -9.84 8.67
N GLY A 339 -1.53 -10.70 9.48
CA GLY A 339 -0.28 -10.38 10.16
C GLY A 339 0.76 -11.47 9.97
N PHE A 340 2.05 -11.08 9.99
CA PHE A 340 3.17 -12.00 10.02
C PHE A 340 4.31 -11.46 10.87
N THR A 341 5.12 -12.37 11.41
CA THR A 341 6.37 -12.03 12.09
C THR A 341 7.57 -12.57 11.34
N THR A 342 8.61 -11.73 11.22
CA THR A 342 9.90 -12.13 10.65
C THR A 342 10.81 -12.87 11.63
N ALA A 343 10.48 -12.85 12.94
CA ALA A 343 11.27 -13.46 13.98
C ALA A 343 11.14 -14.99 14.05
N ASN A 344 9.95 -15.51 13.76
CA ASN A 344 9.67 -16.95 13.79
C ASN A 344 9.43 -17.47 12.37
N ARG A 345 10.30 -18.39 11.95
CA ARG A 345 10.21 -19.04 10.63
C ARG A 345 9.86 -20.51 10.81
N VAL A 346 9.15 -21.05 9.84
CA VAL A 346 8.70 -22.45 9.85
C VAL A 346 9.22 -23.14 8.57
N PRO A 347 10.54 -23.44 8.48
CA PRO A 347 11.14 -23.99 7.28
C PRO A 347 10.44 -25.30 6.86
N THR A 348 10.13 -25.41 5.57
CA THR A 348 9.67 -26.63 4.95
C THR A 348 10.87 -27.27 4.27
N LYS A 349 11.38 -28.38 4.79
CA LYS A 349 12.41 -29.17 4.10
C LYS A 349 11.73 -29.89 2.94
N GLY A 350 11.60 -29.29 1.77
CA GLY A 350 11.10 -29.91 0.56
C GLY A 350 9.96 -30.93 0.75
N LEU A 351 9.45 -31.54 -0.31
CA LEU A 351 8.40 -32.56 -0.22
C LEU A 351 8.87 -33.91 0.39
N ARG A 352 10.15 -34.07 0.65
CA ARG A 352 10.72 -35.24 1.32
C ARG A 352 10.93 -35.00 2.80
N ARG A 353 9.89 -35.27 3.59
CA ARG A 353 9.99 -35.35 5.04
C ARG A 353 10.59 -36.73 5.42
N GLU A 354 11.89 -36.81 5.45
CA GLU A 354 12.56 -38.03 5.92
C GLU A 354 12.93 -37.97 7.44
N GLU A 355 12.79 -36.77 8.07
CA GLU A 355 13.13 -36.60 9.48
C GLU A 355 12.04 -35.83 10.24
N GLU A 356 11.56 -36.43 11.33
CA GLU A 356 10.71 -35.79 12.33
C GLU A 356 11.57 -34.89 13.22
N GLU A 357 11.57 -33.57 12.98
CA GLU A 357 12.29 -32.63 13.82
C GLU A 357 11.33 -31.78 14.66
N LEU A 358 11.65 -31.65 15.95
CA LEU A 358 10.98 -30.70 16.84
C LEU A 358 11.37 -29.27 16.45
N ARG A 359 10.40 -28.39 16.48
CA ARG A 359 10.62 -26.96 16.21
C ARG A 359 10.48 -26.12 17.46
N THR A 360 11.35 -25.14 17.62
CA THR A 360 11.29 -24.16 18.70
C THR A 360 10.80 -22.84 18.16
N LEU A 361 9.71 -22.30 18.70
CA LEU A 361 9.24 -20.95 18.45
C LEU A 361 9.48 -20.10 19.69
N THR A 362 9.94 -18.87 19.46
CA THR A 362 10.10 -17.89 20.53
C THR A 362 8.79 -17.12 20.70
N ALA A 363 8.39 -16.90 21.94
CA ALA A 363 7.19 -16.13 22.27
C ALA A 363 7.51 -15.06 23.33
N ILE A 364 6.77 -13.96 23.29
CA ILE A 364 6.82 -12.96 24.38
C ILE A 364 5.93 -13.41 25.55
N PRO A 365 6.23 -12.97 26.79
CA PRO A 365 5.30 -13.16 27.90
C PRO A 365 3.96 -12.45 27.63
N GLU A 366 2.85 -13.11 28.02
CA GLU A 366 1.49 -12.56 27.79
C GLU A 366 1.28 -11.18 28.45
N GLU A 367 1.93 -10.94 29.57
CA GLU A 367 1.83 -9.69 30.32
C GLU A 367 2.41 -8.49 29.54
N THR A 368 3.33 -8.74 28.61
CA THR A 368 3.97 -7.68 27.81
C THR A 368 3.23 -7.38 26.51
N ILE A 369 2.27 -8.22 26.11
CA ILE A 369 1.57 -8.11 24.80
C ILE A 369 0.77 -6.80 24.65
N ASN A 370 0.37 -6.15 25.75
CA ASN A 370 -0.38 -4.89 25.72
C ASN A 370 0.36 -3.77 24.97
N ARG A 371 1.70 -3.78 24.98
CA ARG A 371 2.49 -2.82 24.19
C ARG A 371 2.28 -3.03 22.70
N ALA A 372 2.25 -4.27 22.24
CA ALA A 372 1.98 -4.63 20.86
C ALA A 372 0.52 -4.31 20.46
N PHE A 373 -0.45 -4.48 21.40
CA PHE A 373 -1.85 -4.11 21.16
C PHE A 373 -2.02 -2.62 20.91
N LEU A 374 -1.42 -1.79 21.75
CA LEU A 374 -1.48 -0.33 21.59
C LEU A 374 -0.75 0.09 20.31
N ALA A 375 0.44 -0.48 20.05
CA ALA A 375 1.23 -0.18 18.86
C ALA A 375 0.47 -0.52 17.56
N ALA A 376 -0.23 -1.66 17.50
CA ALA A 376 -1.05 -2.05 16.36
C ALA A 376 -2.22 -1.07 16.15
N ALA A 377 -2.93 -0.68 17.22
CA ALA A 377 -4.03 0.26 17.11
C ALA A 377 -3.59 1.67 16.65
N GLU A 378 -2.48 2.18 17.20
CA GLU A 378 -1.95 3.49 16.78
C GLU A 378 -1.37 3.48 15.37
N ALA A 379 -0.73 2.35 14.96
CA ALA A 379 -0.19 2.22 13.62
C ALA A 379 -1.31 2.11 12.56
N GLU A 380 -2.39 1.41 12.86
CA GLU A 380 -3.54 1.30 11.97
C GLU A 380 -4.22 2.67 11.76
N GLU A 381 -4.52 3.38 12.85
CA GLU A 381 -5.10 4.73 12.81
C GLU A 381 -4.26 5.65 11.91
N GLU A 382 -2.96 5.71 12.12
CA GLU A 382 -2.08 6.56 11.33
C GLU A 382 -1.95 6.09 9.87
N ALA A 383 -1.92 4.79 9.61
CA ALA A 383 -1.86 4.25 8.24
C ALA A 383 -3.12 4.62 7.44
N ILE A 384 -4.31 4.57 8.06
CA ILE A 384 -5.56 5.02 7.43
C ILE A 384 -5.48 6.51 7.09
N LEU A 385 -5.09 7.35 8.05
CA LEU A 385 -4.98 8.79 7.83
C LEU A 385 -3.92 9.14 6.78
N ASN A 386 -2.79 8.43 6.74
CA ASN A 386 -1.75 8.59 5.72
C ASN A 386 -2.27 8.20 4.32
N SER A 387 -3.10 7.15 4.21
CA SER A 387 -3.68 6.74 2.93
C SER A 387 -4.52 7.83 2.27
N MET A 388 -5.17 8.66 3.10
CA MET A 388 -6.00 9.78 2.68
C MET A 388 -5.20 11.06 2.48
N ALA A 389 -4.26 11.37 3.40
CA ALA A 389 -3.44 12.57 3.35
C ALA A 389 -2.46 12.56 2.17
N ALA A 390 -1.99 11.38 1.77
CA ALA A 390 -1.07 11.20 0.66
C ALA A 390 -1.77 11.06 -0.70
N ALA A 391 -3.11 11.00 -0.74
CA ALA A 391 -3.88 10.85 -1.98
C ALA A 391 -4.30 12.21 -2.54
N GLY A 392 -4.19 12.37 -3.87
CA GLY A 392 -4.70 13.54 -4.59
C GLY A 392 -6.21 13.46 -4.83
N GLU A 393 -6.82 14.58 -5.18
CA GLU A 393 -8.22 14.62 -5.60
C GLU A 393 -8.46 13.83 -6.89
N THR A 394 -9.69 13.37 -7.12
CA THR A 394 -10.02 12.62 -8.34
C THR A 394 -11.50 12.72 -8.70
N ARG A 395 -11.82 12.32 -9.95
CA ARG A 395 -13.20 12.20 -10.40
C ARG A 395 -13.61 10.76 -10.56
N GLY A 396 -14.84 10.46 -10.18
CA GLY A 396 -15.49 9.18 -10.42
C GLY A 396 -16.01 9.03 -11.85
N LEU A 397 -16.40 7.81 -12.21
CA LEU A 397 -16.91 7.46 -13.54
C LEU A 397 -18.20 8.20 -13.94
N LYS A 398 -18.98 8.67 -12.97
CA LYS A 398 -20.21 9.43 -13.19
C LYS A 398 -20.03 10.93 -12.97
N GLY A 399 -18.76 11.38 -12.90
CA GLY A 399 -18.41 12.79 -12.71
C GLY A 399 -18.36 13.24 -11.25
N GLU A 400 -18.58 12.33 -10.28
CA GLU A 400 -18.45 12.64 -8.86
C GLU A 400 -17.04 13.19 -8.55
N TYR A 401 -16.95 14.17 -7.65
CA TYR A 401 -15.69 14.73 -7.22
C TYR A 401 -15.30 14.23 -5.83
N TYR A 402 -14.16 13.56 -5.73
CA TYR A 402 -13.59 13.07 -4.48
C TYR A 402 -12.42 13.95 -4.07
N ARG A 403 -12.64 14.73 -3.00
CA ARG A 403 -11.63 15.64 -2.46
C ARG A 403 -10.46 14.87 -1.84
N SER A 404 -9.32 15.54 -1.79
CA SER A 404 -8.17 15.11 -1.01
C SER A 404 -8.29 15.57 0.44
N LEU A 405 -7.90 14.74 1.41
CA LEU A 405 -7.77 15.16 2.80
C LEU A 405 -6.66 16.22 2.95
N SER A 406 -5.59 16.13 2.16
CA SER A 406 -4.49 17.09 2.16
C SER A 406 -4.95 18.51 1.82
N ASP A 407 -5.87 18.67 0.86
CA ASP A 407 -6.37 19.97 0.47
C ASP A 407 -7.23 20.59 1.58
N ILE A 408 -8.04 19.76 2.25
CA ILE A 408 -8.86 20.18 3.38
C ILE A 408 -7.98 20.69 4.53
N LEU A 409 -6.96 19.90 4.92
CA LEU A 409 -6.04 20.25 6.02
C LEU A 409 -5.15 21.45 5.68
N SER A 410 -4.75 21.63 4.42
CA SER A 410 -3.93 22.77 3.98
C SER A 410 -4.71 24.09 4.07
N GLN A 411 -6.01 24.09 3.71
CA GLN A 411 -6.86 25.27 3.81
C GLN A 411 -7.15 25.70 5.26
N GLU A 412 -7.09 24.76 6.21
CA GLU A 412 -7.24 25.07 7.63
C GLU A 412 -5.97 25.71 8.22
N GLY A 413 -4.77 25.30 7.74
CA GLY A 413 -3.49 25.89 8.18
C GLY A 413 -3.25 27.34 7.73
N GLU A 414 -4.01 27.85 6.74
CA GLU A 414 -3.95 29.24 6.29
C GLU A 414 -4.85 30.20 7.14
N ILE A 415 -5.64 29.64 8.08
CA ILE A 415 -6.59 30.41 8.91
C ILE A 415 -6.03 30.66 10.33
N HIS A 416 -4.89 30.10 10.67
CA HIS A 416 -4.16 30.31 11.92
C HIS A 416 -2.79 30.93 11.65
#